data_b14574167442292529e958308ea2266a
#
_entry.id   b14574167442292529e958308ea2266a
#
_cell.length_a   1.000
_cell.length_b   1.000
_cell.length_c   1.000
_cell.angle_alpha   90.00
_cell.angle_beta   90.00
_cell.angle_gamma   90.00
#
_symmetry.space_group_name_H-M   'P 1'
#
loop_
_entity.id
_entity.type
_entity.pdbx_description
1 polymer ?
#
loop_
_entity_poly.entity_id
_entity_poly.type
_entity_poly.pdbx_seq_one_letter_code
_entity_poly.pdbx_strand_id
1 'polypeptide(L)'
;MTQLMTLPDAWEGMPATFIEGALLAANANPKPLDPDAWLPVLMTGEVEENAPVTMAKDDQMAVLNHFEMQYRHIKAGEYALPEALCWAATQSLTADMSEFAAGFLTVWPLIEPNWAEQTISDGTMRMLSAFITTLMLMVDEEATLAQMAEAGVTGMPASDTLYAQLPLMLSEVVMAADECQQGAAAQAVNPYKETGRNDACVCGSGKKFKQCCGQ
;
A
#
# COMPACT_ATOMS: atom_id res chain seq x y z
N MET A 1 -0.66 10.05 -17.19
CA MET A 1 0.63 9.76 -16.56
C MET A 1 0.62 10.39 -15.18
N THR A 2 0.81 9.61 -14.15
CA THR A 2 0.94 10.11 -12.79
C THR A 2 2.25 10.89 -12.68
N GLN A 3 2.23 12.07 -12.09
CA GLN A 3 3.41 12.90 -11.91
C GLN A 3 3.84 12.79 -10.44
N LEU A 4 5.15 12.82 -10.21
CA LEU A 4 5.69 12.99 -8.87
C LEU A 4 5.20 14.30 -8.24
N MET A 5 5.07 14.31 -6.93
CA MET A 5 4.76 15.51 -6.18
C MET A 5 5.83 16.59 -6.42
N THR A 6 5.40 17.82 -6.67
CA THR A 6 6.31 18.96 -6.71
C THR A 6 6.57 19.44 -5.29
N LEU A 7 7.82 19.38 -4.86
CA LEU A 7 8.24 19.82 -3.53
C LEU A 7 8.60 21.31 -3.56
N PRO A 8 8.31 22.09 -2.51
CA PRO A 8 8.74 23.47 -2.41
C PRO A 8 10.26 23.58 -2.22
N ASP A 9 10.85 24.70 -2.61
CA ASP A 9 12.30 24.95 -2.49
C ASP A 9 12.81 24.85 -1.04
N ALA A 10 11.95 25.10 -0.06
CA ALA A 10 12.26 25.03 1.37
C ALA A 10 12.03 23.61 1.96
N TRP A 11 11.76 22.63 1.13
CA TRP A 11 11.55 21.25 1.61
C TRP A 11 12.85 20.64 2.13
N GLU A 12 12.85 20.19 3.38
CA GLU A 12 14.00 19.57 4.06
C GLU A 12 13.83 18.06 4.30
N GLY A 13 12.73 17.46 3.82
CA GLY A 13 12.45 16.03 3.98
C GLY A 13 12.98 15.17 2.83
N MET A 14 12.41 13.98 2.72
CA MET A 14 12.80 12.98 1.72
C MET A 14 12.44 13.43 0.29
N PRO A 15 13.15 12.94 -0.75
CA PRO A 15 12.89 13.31 -2.14
C PRO A 15 11.50 12.82 -2.62
N ALA A 16 10.97 13.46 -3.68
CA ALA A 16 9.64 13.16 -4.21
C ALA A 16 9.46 11.70 -4.64
N THR A 17 10.52 11.05 -5.09
CA THR A 17 10.54 9.63 -5.46
C THR A 17 10.36 8.71 -4.24
N PHE A 18 11.03 9.01 -3.13
CA PHE A 18 10.82 8.33 -1.86
C PHE A 18 9.39 8.54 -1.34
N ILE A 19 8.90 9.79 -1.37
CA ILE A 19 7.54 10.14 -0.94
C ILE A 19 6.51 9.34 -1.74
N GLU A 20 6.65 9.26 -3.07
CA GLU A 20 5.74 8.49 -3.92
C GLU A 20 5.64 7.02 -3.46
N GLY A 21 6.79 6.39 -3.16
CA GLY A 21 6.84 5.02 -2.64
C GLY A 21 6.21 4.88 -1.25
N ALA A 22 6.49 5.80 -0.33
CA ALA A 22 5.95 5.80 1.02
C ALA A 22 4.42 5.97 1.05
N LEU A 23 3.89 6.89 0.24
CA LEU A 23 2.44 7.10 0.09
C LEU A 23 1.77 5.88 -0.53
N LEU A 24 2.44 5.25 -1.49
CA LEU A 24 1.95 4.03 -2.11
C LEU A 24 1.85 2.88 -1.12
N ALA A 25 2.85 2.73 -0.22
CA ALA A 25 2.80 1.74 0.85
C ALA A 25 1.61 2.00 1.78
N ALA A 26 1.39 3.25 2.19
CA ALA A 26 0.23 3.61 3.01
C ALA A 26 -1.10 3.30 2.31
N ASN A 27 -1.20 3.53 0.99
CA ASN A 27 -2.35 3.18 0.16
C ASN A 27 -2.51 1.66 -0.06
N ALA A 28 -1.41 0.89 -0.02
CA ALA A 28 -1.42 -0.56 -0.13
C ALA A 28 -1.73 -1.27 1.19
N ASN A 29 -2.18 -0.55 2.22
CA ASN A 29 -2.55 -1.15 3.49
C ASN A 29 -3.99 -1.72 3.42
N PRO A 30 -4.23 -2.99 3.82
CA PRO A 30 -5.56 -3.59 3.84
C PRO A 30 -6.49 -3.04 4.94
N LYS A 31 -6.01 -2.13 5.76
CA LYS A 31 -6.77 -1.40 6.79
C LYS A 31 -6.47 0.10 6.71
N PRO A 32 -7.38 1.00 7.11
CA PRO A 32 -7.07 2.41 7.23
C PRO A 32 -5.85 2.62 8.14
N LEU A 33 -4.89 3.42 7.68
CA LEU A 33 -3.70 3.79 8.44
C LEU A 33 -3.77 5.28 8.80
N ASP A 34 -3.54 5.60 10.07
CA ASP A 34 -3.52 6.98 10.54
C ASP A 34 -2.36 7.73 9.86
N PRO A 35 -2.60 8.89 9.24
CA PRO A 35 -1.54 9.70 8.66
C PRO A 35 -0.41 10.04 9.65
N ASP A 36 -0.70 10.22 10.93
CA ASP A 36 0.29 10.51 11.95
C ASP A 36 1.32 9.37 12.13
N ALA A 37 1.00 8.16 11.69
CA ALA A 37 1.93 7.03 11.75
C ALA A 37 3.01 7.06 10.65
N TRP A 38 2.71 7.62 9.47
CA TRP A 38 3.62 7.59 8.31
C TRP A 38 4.09 8.98 7.85
N LEU A 39 3.40 10.08 8.19
CA LEU A 39 3.84 11.43 7.83
C LEU A 39 5.25 11.77 8.34
N PRO A 40 5.65 11.40 9.58
CA PRO A 40 7.02 11.66 10.05
C PRO A 40 8.09 11.03 9.17
N VAL A 41 7.82 9.85 8.60
CA VAL A 41 8.75 9.12 7.71
C VAL A 41 9.16 9.97 6.50
N LEU A 42 8.28 10.82 6.00
CA LEU A 42 8.56 11.68 4.85
C LEU A 42 9.59 12.78 5.16
N MET A 43 9.81 13.07 6.43
CA MET A 43 10.81 14.06 6.87
C MET A 43 12.13 13.39 7.26
N THR A 44 12.07 12.24 7.93
CA THR A 44 13.25 11.58 8.52
C THR A 44 13.82 10.43 7.68
N GLY A 45 12.98 9.82 6.82
CA GLY A 45 13.33 8.59 6.11
C GLY A 45 13.31 7.33 6.97
N GLU A 46 12.83 7.43 8.22
CA GLU A 46 12.83 6.34 9.20
C GLU A 46 11.48 6.26 9.93
N VAL A 47 11.12 5.07 10.40
CA VAL A 47 9.97 4.86 11.27
C VAL A 47 10.43 5.00 12.71
N GLU A 48 9.93 6.03 13.40
CA GLU A 48 10.15 6.23 14.83
C GLU A 48 8.81 6.17 15.56
N GLU A 49 8.77 5.44 16.67
CA GLU A 49 7.56 5.32 17.49
C GLU A 49 7.20 6.67 18.13
N ASN A 50 5.97 7.14 17.89
CA ASN A 50 5.46 8.43 18.37
C ASN A 50 6.26 9.66 17.91
N ALA A 51 6.92 9.59 16.76
CA ALA A 51 7.60 10.75 16.17
C ALA A 51 6.61 11.90 15.91
N PRO A 52 6.94 13.14 16.26
CA PRO A 52 6.07 14.27 15.96
C PRO A 52 6.09 14.59 14.47
N VAL A 53 4.96 14.97 13.91
CA VAL A 53 4.90 15.52 12.55
C VAL A 53 5.49 16.94 12.57
N THR A 54 6.72 17.09 12.08
CA THR A 54 7.44 18.37 12.07
C THR A 54 7.20 19.18 10.78
N MET A 55 6.46 18.63 9.84
CA MET A 55 6.13 19.21 8.54
C MET A 55 5.27 20.47 8.69
N ALA A 56 5.53 21.50 7.88
CA ALA A 56 4.67 22.67 7.81
C ALA A 56 3.25 22.29 7.36
N LYS A 57 2.23 23.00 7.86
CA LYS A 57 0.82 22.65 7.59
C LYS A 57 0.45 22.65 6.11
N ASP A 58 1.01 23.58 5.34
CA ASP A 58 0.73 23.67 3.91
C ASP A 58 1.37 22.49 3.16
N ASP A 59 2.57 22.07 3.56
CA ASP A 59 3.25 20.91 3.00
C ASP A 59 2.51 19.61 3.38
N GLN A 60 2.07 19.49 4.64
CA GLN A 60 1.27 18.37 5.09
C GLN A 60 -0.02 18.25 4.27
N MET A 61 -0.70 19.39 4.02
CA MET A 61 -1.91 19.39 3.19
C MET A 61 -1.62 18.99 1.74
N ALA A 62 -0.49 19.43 1.17
CA ALA A 62 -0.08 19.06 -0.18
C ALA A 62 0.21 17.54 -0.27
N VAL A 63 0.90 16.98 0.72
CA VAL A 63 1.16 15.52 0.82
C VAL A 63 -0.15 14.74 0.93
N LEU A 64 -1.06 15.13 1.80
CA LEU A 64 -2.35 14.45 1.97
C LEU A 64 -3.22 14.51 0.71
N ASN A 65 -3.20 15.64 0.00
CA ASN A 65 -3.89 15.77 -1.29
C ASN A 65 -3.28 14.84 -2.35
N HIS A 66 -1.95 14.69 -2.38
CA HIS A 66 -1.27 13.76 -3.29
C HIS A 66 -1.59 12.31 -2.94
N PHE A 67 -1.59 11.95 -1.66
CA PHE A 67 -2.00 10.64 -1.15
C PHE A 67 -3.43 10.27 -1.59
N GLU A 68 -4.40 11.19 -1.41
CA GLU A 68 -5.77 10.98 -1.85
C GLU A 68 -5.89 10.87 -3.38
N MET A 69 -5.13 11.67 -4.12
CA MET A 69 -5.11 11.61 -5.58
C MET A 69 -4.56 10.25 -6.05
N GLN A 70 -3.46 9.79 -5.47
CA GLN A 70 -2.86 8.49 -5.73
C GLN A 70 -3.89 7.37 -5.47
N TYR A 71 -4.56 7.39 -4.30
CA TYR A 71 -5.61 6.43 -3.95
C TYR A 71 -6.77 6.42 -4.96
N ARG A 72 -7.25 7.60 -5.37
CA ARG A 72 -8.34 7.70 -6.36
C ARG A 72 -7.96 7.10 -7.70
N HIS A 73 -6.74 7.37 -8.19
CA HIS A 73 -6.24 6.79 -9.44
C HIS A 73 -6.09 5.27 -9.34
N ILE A 74 -5.58 4.77 -8.22
CA ILE A 74 -5.49 3.34 -7.95
C ILE A 74 -6.87 2.70 -8.02
N LYS A 75 -7.84 3.25 -7.31
CA LYS A 75 -9.21 2.73 -7.24
C LYS A 75 -9.94 2.78 -8.60
N ALA A 76 -9.61 3.74 -9.44
CA ALA A 76 -10.12 3.84 -10.79
C ALA A 76 -9.40 2.89 -11.79
N GLY A 77 -8.33 2.22 -11.38
CA GLY A 77 -7.46 1.45 -12.29
C GLY A 77 -6.65 2.34 -13.25
N GLU A 78 -6.49 3.60 -12.91
CA GLU A 78 -5.82 4.63 -13.73
C GLU A 78 -4.41 4.98 -13.22
N TYR A 79 -4.02 4.42 -12.07
CA TYR A 79 -2.69 4.67 -11.53
C TYR A 79 -1.63 4.04 -12.42
N ALA A 80 -0.66 4.84 -12.80
CA ALA A 80 0.55 4.41 -13.49
C ALA A 80 1.77 5.04 -12.81
N LEU A 81 2.83 4.26 -12.66
CA LEU A 81 4.09 4.79 -12.15
C LEU A 81 4.55 5.98 -13.01
N PRO A 82 5.09 7.05 -12.38
CA PRO A 82 5.80 8.10 -13.08
C PRO A 82 6.86 7.55 -14.04
N GLU A 83 7.07 8.19 -15.17
CA GLU A 83 7.98 7.69 -16.23
C GLU A 83 9.40 7.42 -15.70
N ALA A 84 9.90 8.29 -14.80
CA ALA A 84 11.21 8.13 -14.17
C ALA A 84 11.36 6.84 -13.34
N LEU A 85 10.23 6.26 -12.90
CA LEU A 85 10.17 5.05 -12.09
C LEU A 85 9.85 3.80 -12.92
N CYS A 86 9.70 3.92 -14.23
CA CYS A 86 9.33 2.84 -15.12
C CYS A 86 10.56 2.21 -15.78
N TRP A 87 10.83 0.92 -15.51
CA TRP A 87 11.86 0.16 -16.20
C TRP A 87 11.77 0.24 -17.73
N ALA A 88 10.56 0.22 -18.29
CA ALA A 88 10.34 0.30 -19.72
C ALA A 88 10.89 1.59 -20.35
N ALA A 89 10.95 2.68 -19.60
CA ALA A 89 11.48 3.96 -20.05
C ALA A 89 13.00 4.07 -19.84
N THR A 90 13.50 3.55 -18.71
CA THR A 90 14.90 3.72 -18.28
C THR A 90 15.83 2.63 -18.79
N GLN A 91 15.34 1.40 -18.96
CA GLN A 91 16.08 0.18 -19.34
C GLN A 91 17.31 -0.09 -18.44
N SER A 92 17.32 0.52 -17.25
CA SER A 92 18.32 0.34 -16.21
C SER A 92 17.75 0.75 -14.86
N LEU A 93 18.26 0.15 -13.79
CA LEU A 93 17.93 0.57 -12.44
C LEU A 93 18.53 1.97 -12.20
N THR A 94 17.69 2.92 -11.81
CA THR A 94 18.08 4.31 -11.54
C THR A 94 18.03 4.59 -10.04
N ALA A 95 18.71 5.67 -9.61
CA ALA A 95 18.62 6.13 -8.22
C ALA A 95 17.17 6.44 -7.82
N ASP A 96 16.40 7.06 -8.72
CA ASP A 96 14.99 7.40 -8.49
C ASP A 96 14.15 6.14 -8.20
N MET A 97 14.39 5.05 -8.93
CA MET A 97 13.71 3.77 -8.70
C MET A 97 14.10 3.15 -7.36
N SER A 98 15.38 3.22 -6.98
CA SER A 98 15.86 2.73 -5.69
C SER A 98 15.30 3.57 -4.53
N GLU A 99 15.22 4.88 -4.68
CA GLU A 99 14.60 5.78 -3.69
C GLU A 99 13.10 5.51 -3.53
N PHE A 100 12.38 5.30 -4.63
CA PHE A 100 10.98 4.89 -4.59
C PHE A 100 10.79 3.58 -3.82
N ALA A 101 11.60 2.58 -4.13
CA ALA A 101 11.55 1.29 -3.44
C ALA A 101 11.88 1.43 -1.95
N ALA A 102 12.88 2.24 -1.60
CA ALA A 102 13.24 2.54 -0.22
C ALA A 102 12.07 3.20 0.53
N GLY A 103 11.39 4.18 -0.10
CA GLY A 103 10.22 4.83 0.48
C GLY A 103 9.11 3.85 0.84
N PHE A 104 8.76 2.95 -0.09
CA PHE A 104 7.79 1.90 0.16
C PHE A 104 8.22 0.97 1.31
N LEU A 105 9.45 0.45 1.24
CA LEU A 105 9.96 -0.51 2.22
C LEU A 105 10.14 0.10 3.61
N THR A 106 10.38 1.41 3.72
CA THR A 106 10.43 2.10 5.02
C THR A 106 9.07 2.11 5.71
N VAL A 107 7.97 2.29 4.97
CA VAL A 107 6.60 2.26 5.53
C VAL A 107 6.08 0.82 5.70
N TRP A 108 6.65 -0.15 4.99
CA TRP A 108 6.20 -1.56 5.00
C TRP A 108 6.01 -2.15 6.40
N PRO A 109 6.92 -1.97 7.39
CA PRO A 109 6.75 -2.51 8.73
C PRO A 109 5.48 -2.04 9.46
N LEU A 110 4.92 -0.89 9.08
CA LEU A 110 3.67 -0.38 9.66
C LEU A 110 2.44 -1.11 9.10
N ILE A 111 2.54 -1.69 7.90
CA ILE A 111 1.41 -2.30 7.19
C ILE A 111 1.49 -3.83 7.10
N GLU A 112 2.68 -4.40 7.18
CA GLU A 112 2.91 -5.85 7.13
C GLU A 112 2.05 -6.65 8.12
N PRO A 113 1.91 -6.23 9.41
CA PRO A 113 1.04 -6.93 10.35
C PRO A 113 -0.42 -6.95 9.91
N ASN A 114 -0.89 -5.89 9.25
CA ASN A 114 -2.24 -5.81 8.74
C ASN A 114 -2.49 -6.81 7.59
N TRP A 115 -1.49 -7.03 6.73
CA TRP A 115 -1.53 -8.06 5.70
C TRP A 115 -1.54 -9.48 6.30
N ALA A 116 -0.74 -9.72 7.34
CA ALA A 116 -0.68 -11.03 8.03
C ALA A 116 -2.01 -11.43 8.67
N GLU A 117 -2.87 -10.47 9.01
CA GLU A 117 -4.20 -10.71 9.57
C GLU A 117 -5.28 -10.99 8.51
N GLN A 118 -5.00 -10.76 7.22
CA GLN A 118 -5.98 -10.97 6.15
C GLN A 118 -6.00 -12.42 5.67
N THR A 119 -7.19 -12.87 5.33
CA THR A 119 -7.36 -14.12 4.59
C THR A 119 -7.33 -13.81 3.10
N ILE A 120 -6.14 -13.92 2.50
CA ILE A 120 -5.91 -13.66 1.07
C ILE A 120 -5.65 -14.96 0.31
N SER A 121 -5.83 -14.93 -1.02
CA SER A 121 -5.56 -16.08 -1.86
C SER A 121 -4.07 -16.39 -1.95
N ASP A 122 -3.71 -17.64 -2.28
CA ASP A 122 -2.31 -18.03 -2.54
C ASP A 122 -1.71 -17.23 -3.71
N GLY A 123 -2.53 -16.81 -4.66
CA GLY A 123 -2.12 -15.95 -5.78
C GLY A 123 -1.72 -14.56 -5.30
N THR A 124 -2.57 -13.93 -4.49
CA THR A 124 -2.31 -12.63 -3.88
C THR A 124 -1.06 -12.66 -2.99
N MET A 125 -0.90 -13.72 -2.17
CA MET A 125 0.28 -13.89 -1.32
C MET A 125 1.56 -13.98 -2.15
N ARG A 126 1.55 -14.75 -3.24
CA ARG A 126 2.70 -14.85 -4.15
C ARG A 126 3.02 -13.53 -4.84
N MET A 127 1.98 -12.79 -5.26
CA MET A 127 2.16 -11.48 -5.89
C MET A 127 2.75 -10.47 -4.91
N LEU A 128 2.23 -10.42 -3.68
CA LEU A 128 2.76 -9.57 -2.62
C LEU A 128 4.23 -9.89 -2.31
N SER A 129 4.57 -11.18 -2.17
CA SER A 129 5.95 -11.61 -1.94
C SER A 129 6.87 -11.23 -3.10
N ALA A 130 6.44 -11.44 -4.35
CA ALA A 130 7.21 -11.05 -5.52
C ALA A 130 7.40 -9.54 -5.61
N PHE A 131 6.37 -8.76 -5.29
CA PHE A 131 6.42 -7.31 -5.25
C PHE A 131 7.44 -6.80 -4.21
N ILE A 132 7.35 -7.26 -2.96
CA ILE A 132 8.29 -6.88 -1.89
C ILE A 132 9.73 -7.28 -2.26
N THR A 133 9.93 -8.50 -2.77
CA THR A 133 11.24 -8.95 -3.23
C THR A 133 11.79 -8.05 -4.34
N THR A 134 10.95 -7.63 -5.29
CA THR A 134 11.35 -6.72 -6.36
C THR A 134 11.81 -5.37 -5.81
N LEU A 135 11.10 -4.82 -4.83
CA LEU A 135 11.52 -3.57 -4.18
C LEU A 135 12.84 -3.74 -3.41
N MET A 136 13.03 -4.86 -2.71
CA MET A 136 14.31 -5.16 -2.03
C MET A 136 15.47 -5.24 -3.02
N LEU A 137 15.28 -5.88 -4.17
CA LEU A 137 16.28 -5.94 -5.25
C LEU A 137 16.59 -4.54 -5.82
N MET A 138 15.60 -3.65 -5.89
CA MET A 138 15.82 -2.27 -6.34
C MET A 138 16.64 -1.43 -5.35
N VAL A 139 16.57 -1.74 -4.06
CA VAL A 139 17.34 -1.04 -3.02
C VAL A 139 18.76 -1.59 -2.92
N ASP A 140 18.91 -2.92 -2.84
CA ASP A 140 20.20 -3.60 -2.75
C ASP A 140 20.09 -5.00 -3.37
N GLU A 141 20.43 -5.09 -4.65
CA GLU A 141 20.35 -6.35 -5.41
C GLU A 141 21.29 -7.40 -4.85
N GLU A 142 22.54 -7.02 -4.52
CA GLU A 142 23.58 -7.95 -4.06
C GLU A 142 23.20 -8.58 -2.72
N ALA A 143 22.81 -7.75 -1.74
CA ALA A 143 22.40 -8.24 -0.42
C ALA A 143 21.12 -9.09 -0.51
N THR A 144 20.15 -8.69 -1.33
CA THR A 144 18.88 -9.42 -1.49
C THR A 144 19.12 -10.79 -2.12
N LEU A 145 19.92 -10.87 -3.18
CA LEU A 145 20.29 -12.15 -3.82
C LEU A 145 21.05 -13.07 -2.87
N ALA A 146 21.98 -12.52 -2.05
CA ALA A 146 22.70 -13.29 -1.04
C ALA A 146 21.75 -13.89 0.00
N GLN A 147 20.82 -13.10 0.55
CA GLN A 147 19.81 -13.57 1.51
C GLN A 147 18.91 -14.67 0.92
N MET A 148 18.49 -14.50 -0.33
CA MET A 148 17.66 -15.50 -1.01
C MET A 148 18.42 -16.81 -1.24
N ALA A 149 19.69 -16.74 -1.59
CA ALA A 149 20.54 -17.92 -1.76
C ALA A 149 20.73 -18.67 -0.43
N GLU A 150 20.95 -17.94 0.67
CA GLU A 150 21.02 -18.52 2.03
C GLU A 150 19.70 -19.18 2.44
N ALA A 151 18.55 -18.58 2.07
CA ALA A 151 17.23 -19.16 2.30
C ALA A 151 16.88 -20.35 1.37
N GLY A 152 17.78 -20.73 0.45
CA GLY A 152 17.60 -21.82 -0.49
C GLY A 152 16.57 -21.52 -1.60
N VAL A 153 16.28 -20.27 -1.86
CA VAL A 153 15.37 -19.86 -2.95
C VAL A 153 16.05 -20.10 -4.29
N THR A 154 15.42 -20.86 -5.17
CA THR A 154 15.92 -21.20 -6.50
C THR A 154 14.89 -20.91 -7.58
N GLY A 155 15.34 -20.69 -8.82
CA GLY A 155 14.44 -20.52 -9.97
C GLY A 155 13.72 -19.17 -10.02
N MET A 156 14.26 -18.14 -9.37
CA MET A 156 13.73 -16.78 -9.46
C MET A 156 13.97 -16.20 -10.87
N PRO A 157 13.02 -15.42 -11.40
CA PRO A 157 13.24 -14.65 -12.62
C PRO A 157 14.46 -13.69 -12.48
N ALA A 158 15.05 -13.29 -13.59
CA ALA A 158 16.08 -12.26 -13.57
C ALA A 158 15.51 -10.92 -13.06
N SER A 159 16.35 -10.12 -12.39
CA SER A 159 15.93 -8.87 -11.75
C SER A 159 15.28 -7.90 -12.74
N ASP A 160 15.81 -7.76 -13.95
CA ASP A 160 15.24 -6.93 -15.01
C ASP A 160 13.81 -7.36 -15.41
N THR A 161 13.53 -8.66 -15.39
CA THR A 161 12.19 -9.20 -15.62
C THR A 161 11.22 -8.79 -14.51
N LEU A 162 11.68 -8.83 -13.26
CA LEU A 162 10.90 -8.41 -12.10
C LEU A 162 10.65 -6.89 -12.14
N TYR A 163 11.68 -6.09 -12.46
CA TYR A 163 11.54 -4.64 -12.60
C TYR A 163 10.54 -4.26 -13.70
N ALA A 164 10.55 -4.96 -14.82
CA ALA A 164 9.57 -4.75 -15.89
C ALA A 164 8.13 -5.10 -15.48
N GLN A 165 7.95 -6.03 -14.54
CA GLN A 165 6.63 -6.45 -14.03
C GLN A 165 6.13 -5.60 -12.84
N LEU A 166 6.95 -4.70 -12.30
CA LEU A 166 6.61 -3.88 -11.14
C LEU A 166 5.23 -3.17 -11.27
N PRO A 167 4.87 -2.54 -12.41
CA PRO A 167 3.56 -1.88 -12.54
C PRO A 167 2.38 -2.85 -12.39
N LEU A 168 2.51 -4.07 -12.89
CA LEU A 168 1.48 -5.11 -12.75
C LEU A 168 1.36 -5.58 -11.31
N MET A 169 2.50 -5.93 -10.68
CA MET A 169 2.53 -6.38 -9.29
C MET A 169 1.95 -5.32 -8.34
N LEU A 170 2.30 -4.06 -8.57
CA LEU A 170 1.78 -2.92 -7.84
C LEU A 170 0.25 -2.84 -7.94
N SER A 171 -0.28 -2.88 -9.15
CA SER A 171 -1.73 -2.82 -9.40
C SER A 171 -2.47 -3.93 -8.66
N GLU A 172 -1.99 -5.17 -8.75
CA GLU A 172 -2.58 -6.32 -8.09
C GLU A 172 -2.56 -6.20 -6.54
N VAL A 173 -1.43 -5.77 -5.98
CA VAL A 173 -1.27 -5.62 -4.52
C VAL A 173 -2.22 -4.56 -3.97
N VAL A 174 -2.30 -3.41 -4.64
CA VAL A 174 -3.14 -2.30 -4.17
C VAL A 174 -4.63 -2.61 -4.35
N MET A 175 -5.01 -3.26 -5.44
CA MET A 175 -6.38 -3.73 -5.64
C MET A 175 -6.78 -4.75 -4.56
N ALA A 176 -5.89 -5.69 -4.23
CA ALA A 176 -6.14 -6.64 -3.14
C ALA A 176 -6.29 -5.96 -1.78
N ALA A 177 -5.52 -4.90 -1.50
CA ALA A 177 -5.68 -4.09 -0.28
C ALA A 177 -7.06 -3.40 -0.23
N ASP A 178 -7.49 -2.77 -1.33
CA ASP A 178 -8.82 -2.13 -1.42
C ASP A 178 -9.97 -3.16 -1.25
N GLU A 179 -9.84 -4.35 -1.83
CA GLU A 179 -10.80 -5.45 -1.63
C GLU A 179 -10.91 -5.86 -0.15
N CYS A 180 -9.78 -5.98 0.56
CA CYS A 180 -9.77 -6.28 1.99
C CYS A 180 -10.46 -5.18 2.80
N GLN A 181 -10.19 -3.90 2.50
CA GLN A 181 -10.84 -2.78 3.16
C GLN A 181 -12.37 -2.76 2.92
N GLN A 182 -12.81 -3.01 1.69
CA GLN A 182 -14.23 -3.07 1.34
C GLN A 182 -14.93 -4.26 2.01
N GLY A 183 -14.28 -5.43 2.03
CA GLY A 183 -14.79 -6.63 2.71
C GLY A 183 -14.97 -6.40 4.22
N ALA A 184 -14.01 -5.76 4.87
CA ALA A 184 -14.10 -5.39 6.28
C ALA A 184 -15.21 -4.38 6.55
N ALA A 185 -15.37 -3.36 5.70
CA ALA A 185 -16.43 -2.36 5.79
C ALA A 185 -17.83 -3.00 5.61
N ALA A 186 -17.98 -3.91 4.65
CA ALA A 186 -19.23 -4.63 4.42
C ALA A 186 -19.62 -5.53 5.61
N GLN A 187 -18.63 -6.14 6.28
CA GLN A 187 -18.88 -6.94 7.51
C GLN A 187 -19.26 -6.06 8.71
N ALA A 188 -18.70 -4.86 8.82
CA ALA A 188 -19.00 -3.92 9.91
C ALA A 188 -20.42 -3.34 9.83
N VAL A 189 -21.04 -3.34 8.67
CA VAL A 189 -22.36 -2.73 8.41
C VAL A 189 -23.53 -3.72 8.51
N ASN A 190 -23.32 -4.98 8.89
CA ASN A 190 -24.46 -5.88 9.09
C ASN A 190 -25.05 -5.74 10.52
N PRO A 191 -26.03 -4.82 10.75
CA PRO A 191 -26.60 -4.60 12.08
C PRO A 191 -27.43 -5.80 12.58
N TYR A 192 -27.57 -6.85 11.75
CA TYR A 192 -28.38 -8.03 12.02
C TYR A 192 -27.55 -9.30 12.22
N LYS A 193 -26.22 -9.20 12.32
CA LYS A 193 -25.32 -10.35 12.43
C LYS A 193 -25.65 -11.26 13.63
N GLU A 194 -26.20 -10.67 14.71
CA GLU A 194 -26.56 -11.40 15.93
C GLU A 194 -28.06 -11.75 15.99
N THR A 195 -28.85 -11.38 14.98
CA THR A 195 -30.28 -11.63 14.95
C THR A 195 -30.57 -12.93 14.20
N GLY A 196 -31.00 -13.94 14.92
CA GLY A 196 -31.42 -15.21 14.32
C GLY A 196 -32.66 -15.04 13.43
N ARG A 197 -32.75 -15.85 12.38
CA ARG A 197 -33.84 -15.79 11.40
C ARG A 197 -35.25 -15.88 12.04
N ASN A 198 -35.38 -16.51 13.20
CA ASN A 198 -36.62 -16.70 13.94
C ASN A 198 -36.80 -15.76 15.13
N ASP A 199 -35.83 -14.92 15.44
CA ASP A 199 -35.85 -14.00 16.56
C ASP A 199 -36.81 -12.81 16.29
N ALA A 200 -37.18 -12.10 17.35
CA ALA A 200 -37.98 -10.86 17.22
C ALA A 200 -37.21 -9.84 16.39
N CYS A 201 -37.88 -9.20 15.45
CA CYS A 201 -37.24 -8.23 14.57
C CYS A 201 -36.72 -7.03 15.36
N VAL A 202 -35.48 -6.65 15.14
CA VAL A 202 -34.79 -5.52 15.80
C VAL A 202 -35.44 -4.17 15.54
N CYS A 203 -36.33 -4.05 14.52
CA CYS A 203 -37.10 -2.83 14.25
C CYS A 203 -38.27 -2.60 15.22
N GLY A 204 -38.47 -3.50 16.19
CA GLY A 204 -39.56 -3.36 17.16
C GLY A 204 -40.95 -3.70 16.63
N SER A 205 -41.10 -4.25 15.42
CA SER A 205 -42.41 -4.59 14.81
C SER A 205 -43.14 -5.76 15.47
N GLY A 206 -42.53 -6.46 16.41
CA GLY A 206 -43.08 -7.68 17.05
C GLY A 206 -43.16 -8.91 16.14
N LYS A 207 -42.75 -8.81 14.86
CA LYS A 207 -42.66 -9.93 13.90
C LYS A 207 -41.31 -10.64 14.01
N LYS A 208 -41.24 -11.90 13.54
CA LYS A 208 -39.96 -12.60 13.39
C LYS A 208 -39.11 -11.90 12.32
N PHE A 209 -37.79 -11.89 12.53
CA PHE A 209 -36.82 -11.24 11.64
C PHE A 209 -37.03 -11.63 10.16
N LYS A 210 -37.17 -12.91 9.86
CA LYS A 210 -37.44 -13.45 8.51
C LYS A 210 -38.76 -12.99 7.87
N GLN A 211 -39.67 -12.41 8.64
CA GLN A 211 -40.96 -11.93 8.18
C GLN A 211 -41.06 -10.39 8.16
N CYS A 212 -39.93 -9.72 8.40
CA CYS A 212 -39.84 -8.27 8.46
C CYS A 212 -38.54 -7.78 7.76
N CYS A 213 -37.50 -7.43 8.50
CA CYS A 213 -36.27 -6.87 7.94
C CYS A 213 -35.30 -7.91 7.33
N GLY A 214 -35.59 -9.19 7.49
CA GLY A 214 -34.79 -10.30 6.95
C GLY A 214 -35.38 -10.95 5.69
N GLN A 215 -36.26 -10.25 4.98
CA GLN A 215 -36.79 -10.69 3.69
C GLN A 215 -35.82 -10.41 2.56
#